data_c78028f21976d61b0cd4d49345105723
#
_entry.id   c78028f21976d61b0cd4d49345105723
#
_cell.length_a   1.000
_cell.length_b   1.000
_cell.length_c   1.000
_cell.angle_alpha   90.00
_cell.angle_beta   90.00
_cell.angle_gamma   90.00
#
_symmetry.space_group_name_H-M   'P 1'
#
loop_
_entity.id
_entity.type
_entity.pdbx_description
1 polymer ?
#
loop_
_entity_poly.entity_id
_entity_poly.type
_entity_poly.pdbx_seq_one_letter_code
_entity_poly.pdbx_strand_id
1 'polypeptide(L)'
;DLVRSRGLGDVYKRQVKACADVVLISGYDGGTGASPRTSINHAGLPWELGLMETHQTLLLNNLRNRVTLETDGKLMTGRDVIIAALLGAEEFGFATAPLIALGCVMMRVCNLNTCPMGVATQDPKLRRNFKGKPEYVVNFMHFIAQEVREYMAELGFRSIDEMVGRTEVLLAKPERNWKNKNLNLAPLLYKPEVEPGTSQVC
;
A
#
# COMPACT_ATOMS: atom_id res chain seq x y z
N ASP A 1 17.66 -0.51 -29.71
CA ASP A 1 16.83 0.51 -29.03
C ASP A 1 17.13 0.52 -27.55
N LEU A 2 17.88 1.53 -27.14
CA LEU A 2 18.05 1.86 -25.73
C LEU A 2 16.70 2.30 -25.21
N VAL A 3 15.94 1.37 -24.64
CA VAL A 3 14.70 1.67 -23.95
C VAL A 3 15.05 2.49 -22.70
N ARG A 4 14.95 3.81 -22.82
CA ARG A 4 15.08 4.71 -21.67
C ARG A 4 14.01 4.30 -20.67
N SER A 5 14.43 4.00 -19.44
CA SER A 5 13.49 3.81 -18.33
C SER A 5 12.60 5.05 -18.24
N ARG A 6 11.30 4.86 -18.38
CA ARG A 6 10.32 5.95 -18.42
C ARG A 6 9.55 6.10 -17.10
N GLY A 7 10.10 5.55 -16.01
CA GLY A 7 9.51 5.61 -14.70
C GLY A 7 9.43 4.26 -14.00
N LEU A 8 8.81 4.23 -12.83
CA LEU A 8 8.67 3.03 -12.00
C LEU A 8 7.89 1.92 -12.71
N GLY A 9 6.85 2.25 -13.46
CA GLY A 9 6.05 1.28 -14.20
C GLY A 9 6.86 0.47 -15.20
N ASP A 10 7.87 1.05 -15.85
CA ASP A 10 8.76 0.32 -16.77
C ASP A 10 9.65 -0.69 -16.03
N VAL A 11 10.07 -0.40 -14.80
CA VAL A 11 10.85 -1.32 -13.96
C VAL A 11 9.99 -2.53 -13.61
N TYR A 12 8.80 -2.33 -13.10
CA TYR A 12 7.89 -3.40 -12.70
C TYR A 12 7.39 -4.22 -13.91
N LYS A 13 7.14 -3.59 -15.05
CA LYS A 13 6.84 -4.29 -16.31
C LYS A 13 7.92 -5.31 -16.69
N ARG A 14 9.19 -4.99 -16.46
CA ARG A 14 10.30 -5.92 -16.73
C ARG A 14 10.29 -7.12 -15.79
N GLN A 15 9.92 -6.91 -14.52
CA GLN A 15 9.76 -8.01 -13.55
C GLN A 15 8.64 -8.96 -13.99
N VAL A 16 7.51 -8.44 -14.44
CA VAL A 16 6.41 -9.25 -14.97
C VAL A 16 6.82 -10.02 -16.23
N LYS A 17 7.59 -9.41 -17.13
CA LYS A 17 8.16 -10.10 -18.29
C LYS A 17 9.18 -11.18 -17.91
N ALA A 18 9.81 -11.04 -16.75
CA ALA A 18 10.69 -12.07 -16.16
C ALA A 18 9.92 -13.11 -15.33
N CYS A 19 8.59 -13.18 -15.49
CA CYS A 19 7.70 -14.15 -14.84
C CYS A 19 7.62 -14.02 -13.31
N ALA A 20 7.61 -12.79 -12.78
CA ALA A 20 7.22 -12.58 -11.39
C ALA A 20 5.74 -12.89 -11.21
N ASP A 21 5.39 -13.62 -10.15
CA ASP A 21 4.01 -13.93 -9.78
C ASP A 21 3.37 -12.79 -8.98
N VAL A 22 4.17 -12.14 -8.13
CA VAL A 22 3.76 -11.00 -7.30
C VAL A 22 4.76 -9.86 -7.45
N VAL A 23 4.27 -8.64 -7.52
CA VAL A 23 5.09 -7.43 -7.48
C VAL A 23 4.62 -6.55 -6.34
N LEU A 24 5.49 -6.39 -5.32
CA LEU A 24 5.27 -5.50 -4.19
C LEU A 24 5.72 -4.08 -4.52
N ILE A 25 4.82 -3.13 -4.31
CA ILE A 25 5.06 -1.70 -4.46
C ILE A 25 4.99 -1.04 -3.09
N SER A 26 6.16 -0.68 -2.56
CA SER A 26 6.29 -0.07 -1.24
C SER A 26 6.32 1.45 -1.31
N GLY A 27 5.62 2.11 -0.39
CA GLY A 27 5.68 3.56 -0.22
C GLY A 27 6.86 4.02 0.66
N TYR A 28 7.14 5.32 0.63
CA TYR A 28 8.20 5.96 1.42
C TYR A 28 8.04 5.73 2.94
N ASP A 29 6.85 5.56 3.43
CA ASP A 29 6.53 5.34 4.86
C ASP A 29 6.60 3.85 5.24
N GLY A 30 7.03 3.00 4.35
CA GLY A 30 7.34 1.60 4.57
C GLY A 30 8.76 1.38 5.11
N GLY A 31 9.20 0.13 5.08
CA GLY A 31 10.52 -0.29 5.50
C GLY A 31 10.59 -0.69 6.97
N THR A 32 11.82 -0.82 7.48
CA THR A 32 12.03 -1.29 8.86
C THR A 32 11.53 -0.30 9.91
N GLY A 33 10.97 -0.83 11.02
CA GLY A 33 10.59 -0.01 12.17
C GLY A 33 11.75 0.77 12.80
N ALA A 34 12.99 0.39 12.51
CA ALA A 34 14.20 1.07 12.95
C ALA A 34 14.64 2.23 12.03
N SER A 35 14.00 2.42 10.89
CA SER A 35 14.38 3.49 9.95
C SER A 35 14.29 4.87 10.61
N PRO A 36 15.32 5.73 10.47
CA PRO A 36 15.25 7.09 10.98
C PRO A 36 14.16 7.91 10.27
N ARG A 37 13.61 8.88 10.99
CA ARG A 37 12.52 9.74 10.46
C ARG A 37 12.90 10.45 9.16
N THR A 38 14.17 10.81 9.01
CA THR A 38 14.69 11.43 7.79
C THR A 38 14.56 10.51 6.58
N SER A 39 14.89 9.23 6.71
CA SER A 39 14.71 8.25 5.64
C SER A 39 13.24 8.07 5.28
N ILE A 40 12.36 7.95 6.29
CA ILE A 40 10.93 7.77 6.06
C ILE A 40 10.31 8.97 5.34
N ASN A 41 10.72 10.18 5.71
CA ASN A 41 10.10 11.39 5.17
C ASN A 41 10.70 11.85 3.83
N HIS A 42 11.90 11.38 3.45
CA HIS A 42 12.65 11.98 2.33
C HIS A 42 13.25 10.99 1.36
N ALA A 43 13.18 9.68 1.60
CA ALA A 43 13.86 8.67 0.81
C ALA A 43 12.90 7.83 -0.06
N GLY A 44 11.83 8.40 -0.57
CA GLY A 44 10.89 7.65 -1.41
C GLY A 44 9.68 8.48 -1.81
N LEU A 45 8.80 7.85 -2.56
CA LEU A 45 7.54 8.40 -3.02
C LEU A 45 6.36 7.72 -2.33
N PRO A 46 5.17 8.33 -2.29
CA PRO A 46 3.95 7.66 -1.87
C PRO A 46 3.68 6.42 -2.72
N TRP A 47 3.20 5.35 -2.08
CA TRP A 47 2.87 4.09 -2.76
C TRP A 47 1.79 4.28 -3.84
N GLU A 48 0.90 5.24 -3.68
CA GLU A 48 -0.17 5.56 -4.62
C GLU A 48 0.38 5.89 -6.01
N LEU A 49 1.50 6.62 -6.08
CA LEU A 49 2.15 6.97 -7.35
C LEU A 49 2.73 5.73 -8.03
N GLY A 50 3.50 4.93 -7.29
CA GLY A 50 4.13 3.73 -7.84
C GLY A 50 3.12 2.67 -8.25
N LEU A 51 2.08 2.46 -7.43
CA LEU A 51 1.02 1.50 -7.70
C LEU A 51 0.27 1.86 -8.98
N MET A 52 -0.20 3.10 -9.07
CA MET A 52 -1.00 3.54 -10.22
C MET A 52 -0.19 3.54 -11.52
N GLU A 53 1.05 4.02 -11.49
CA GLU A 53 1.94 3.99 -12.66
C GLU A 53 2.19 2.55 -13.12
N THR A 54 2.37 1.62 -12.17
CA THR A 54 2.57 0.20 -12.47
C THR A 54 1.31 -0.41 -13.07
N HIS A 55 0.16 -0.22 -12.44
CA HIS A 55 -1.12 -0.73 -12.92
C HIS A 55 -1.44 -0.23 -14.33
N GLN A 56 -1.34 1.07 -14.59
CA GLN A 56 -1.54 1.67 -15.91
C GLN A 56 -0.57 1.09 -16.95
N THR A 57 0.72 0.96 -16.60
CA THR A 57 1.74 0.42 -17.51
C THR A 57 1.47 -1.03 -17.86
N LEU A 58 1.05 -1.84 -16.91
CA LEU A 58 0.73 -3.25 -17.15
C LEU A 58 -0.52 -3.40 -18.01
N LEU A 59 -1.56 -2.59 -17.80
CA LEU A 59 -2.74 -2.55 -18.66
C LEU A 59 -2.39 -2.20 -20.10
N LEU A 60 -1.65 -1.10 -20.32
CA LEU A 60 -1.23 -0.65 -21.65
C LEU A 60 -0.35 -1.67 -22.39
N ASN A 61 0.26 -2.61 -21.69
CA ASN A 61 1.11 -3.66 -22.29
C ASN A 61 0.43 -5.04 -22.29
N ASN A 62 -0.83 -5.15 -21.91
CA ASN A 62 -1.58 -6.40 -21.79
C ASN A 62 -0.85 -7.45 -20.92
N LEU A 63 -0.33 -7.00 -19.79
CA LEU A 63 0.44 -7.81 -18.82
C LEU A 63 -0.24 -7.88 -17.44
N ARG A 64 -1.33 -7.14 -17.22
CA ARG A 64 -1.92 -6.99 -15.90
C ARG A 64 -2.44 -8.31 -15.32
N ASN A 65 -2.94 -9.19 -16.16
CA ASN A 65 -3.45 -10.50 -15.79
C ASN A 65 -2.37 -11.55 -15.53
N ARG A 66 -1.10 -11.16 -15.46
CA ARG A 66 0.04 -12.07 -15.28
C ARG A 66 0.68 -11.94 -13.90
N VAL A 67 0.26 -10.98 -13.11
CA VAL A 67 0.93 -10.64 -11.86
C VAL A 67 -0.05 -10.07 -10.86
N THR A 68 0.03 -10.55 -9.63
CA THR A 68 -0.65 -9.94 -8.48
C THR A 68 0.09 -8.69 -8.05
N LEU A 69 -0.61 -7.57 -7.90
CA LEU A 69 -0.04 -6.34 -7.37
C LEU A 69 -0.31 -6.24 -5.87
N GLU A 70 0.76 -6.23 -5.11
CA GLU A 70 0.75 -5.98 -3.68
C GLU A 70 1.21 -4.55 -3.38
N THR A 71 0.67 -3.92 -2.36
CA THR A 71 1.17 -2.63 -1.88
C THR A 71 1.27 -2.58 -0.37
N ASP A 72 2.30 -1.89 0.11
CA ASP A 72 2.48 -1.53 1.51
C ASP A 72 2.92 -0.06 1.64
N GLY A 73 3.16 0.40 2.84
CA GLY A 73 3.60 1.77 3.10
C GLY A 73 2.64 2.49 4.02
N LYS A 74 2.41 1.89 5.21
CA LYS A 74 1.58 2.44 6.27
C LYS A 74 0.07 2.40 5.97
N LEU A 75 -0.40 1.30 5.43
CA LEU A 75 -1.84 1.03 5.44
C LEU A 75 -2.29 0.84 6.90
N MET A 76 -3.29 1.59 7.34
CA MET A 76 -3.72 1.64 8.74
C MET A 76 -5.22 1.39 8.91
N THR A 77 -6.02 1.66 7.89
CA THR A 77 -7.48 1.66 7.92
C THR A 77 -8.06 0.89 6.74
N GLY A 78 -9.32 0.50 6.83
CA GLY A 78 -10.05 -0.08 5.68
C GLY A 78 -10.17 0.89 4.52
N ARG A 79 -10.22 2.20 4.80
CA ARG A 79 -10.20 3.23 3.76
C ARG A 79 -8.90 3.19 2.93
N ASP A 80 -7.75 2.96 3.56
CA ASP A 80 -6.48 2.85 2.84
C ASP A 80 -6.49 1.63 1.90
N VAL A 81 -7.06 0.51 2.36
CA VAL A 81 -7.25 -0.70 1.54
C VAL A 81 -8.14 -0.42 0.34
N ILE A 82 -9.26 0.27 0.53
CA ILE A 82 -10.17 0.64 -0.57
C ILE A 82 -9.45 1.51 -1.60
N ILE A 83 -8.72 2.53 -1.15
CA ILE A 83 -7.95 3.39 -2.08
C ILE A 83 -6.90 2.57 -2.82
N ALA A 84 -6.19 1.67 -2.14
CA ALA A 84 -5.19 0.82 -2.77
C ALA A 84 -5.81 -0.12 -3.82
N ALA A 85 -6.94 -0.74 -3.53
CA ALA A 85 -7.65 -1.58 -4.49
C ALA A 85 -8.13 -0.77 -5.71
N LEU A 86 -8.74 0.39 -5.49
CA LEU A 86 -9.20 1.27 -6.57
C LEU A 86 -8.04 1.77 -7.45
N LEU A 87 -6.82 1.86 -6.91
CA LEU A 87 -5.60 2.18 -7.64
C LEU A 87 -4.91 0.96 -8.28
N GLY A 88 -5.41 -0.25 -8.04
CA GLY A 88 -4.96 -1.46 -8.74
C GLY A 88 -4.30 -2.54 -7.90
N ALA A 89 -4.25 -2.43 -6.56
CA ALA A 89 -3.72 -3.48 -5.70
C ALA A 89 -4.74 -4.60 -5.47
N GLU A 90 -4.24 -5.83 -5.38
CA GLU A 90 -4.98 -7.06 -5.02
C GLU A 90 -4.59 -7.56 -3.63
N GLU A 91 -3.36 -7.27 -3.20
CA GLU A 91 -2.83 -7.65 -1.89
C GLU A 91 -2.33 -6.42 -1.11
N PHE A 92 -2.40 -6.50 0.22
CA PHE A 92 -2.22 -5.36 1.11
C PHE A 92 -1.31 -5.71 2.28
N GLY A 93 -0.16 -5.04 2.38
CA GLY A 93 0.82 -5.25 3.43
C GLY A 93 0.60 -4.35 4.66
N PHE A 94 0.55 -4.95 5.84
CA PHE A 94 0.40 -4.25 7.11
C PHE A 94 1.58 -4.52 8.03
N ALA A 95 2.25 -3.48 8.52
CA ALA A 95 3.33 -3.61 9.50
C ALA A 95 3.10 -2.73 10.75
N THR A 96 2.97 -1.42 10.56
CA THR A 96 2.84 -0.46 11.67
C THR A 96 1.56 -0.68 12.48
N ALA A 97 0.44 -0.89 11.82
CA ALA A 97 -0.86 -1.05 12.48
C ALA A 97 -0.91 -2.28 13.42
N PRO A 98 -0.54 -3.50 12.98
CA PRO A 98 -0.43 -4.65 13.88
C PRO A 98 0.55 -4.45 15.04
N LEU A 99 1.69 -3.77 14.80
CA LEU A 99 2.64 -3.47 15.87
C LEU A 99 2.04 -2.54 16.93
N ILE A 100 1.27 -1.53 16.52
CA ILE A 100 0.57 -0.62 17.46
C ILE A 100 -0.50 -1.41 18.23
N ALA A 101 -1.24 -2.28 17.58
CA ALA A 101 -2.22 -3.15 18.24
C ALA A 101 -1.57 -4.05 19.31
N LEU A 102 -0.32 -4.46 19.12
CA LEU A 102 0.48 -5.19 20.10
C LEU A 102 1.10 -4.31 21.19
N GLY A 103 0.88 -2.99 21.18
CA GLY A 103 1.39 -2.06 22.19
C GLY A 103 2.72 -1.39 21.84
N CYS A 104 3.12 -1.40 20.57
CA CYS A 104 4.28 -0.64 20.11
C CYS A 104 3.98 0.88 20.18
N VAL A 105 4.87 1.64 20.79
CA VAL A 105 4.74 3.11 20.92
C VAL A 105 5.59 3.87 19.90
N MET A 106 6.09 3.18 18.88
CA MET A 106 6.81 3.76 17.74
C MET A 106 8.03 4.62 18.11
N MET A 107 8.77 4.23 19.14
CA MET A 107 10.01 4.92 19.55
C MET A 107 11.17 4.75 18.56
N ARG A 108 11.08 3.80 17.64
CA ARG A 108 12.08 3.52 16.60
C ARG A 108 13.49 3.21 17.13
N VAL A 109 13.56 2.52 18.26
CA VAL A 109 14.79 2.00 18.86
C VAL A 109 14.95 0.48 18.68
N CYS A 110 14.27 -0.07 17.68
CA CYS A 110 14.17 -1.52 17.46
C CYS A 110 15.52 -2.17 17.19
N ASN A 111 16.46 -1.45 16.59
CA ASN A 111 17.82 -1.92 16.28
C ASN A 111 18.80 -1.83 17.46
N LEU A 112 18.42 -1.19 18.57
CA LEU A 112 19.29 -0.93 19.70
C LEU A 112 19.15 -1.93 20.85
N ASN A 113 18.24 -2.90 20.72
CA ASN A 113 17.88 -3.85 21.78
C ASN A 113 17.34 -3.19 23.07
N THR A 114 16.85 -1.95 22.98
CA THR A 114 16.41 -1.12 24.12
C THR A 114 14.91 -0.80 24.06
N CYS A 115 14.13 -1.61 23.36
CA CYS A 115 12.69 -1.37 23.22
C CYS A 115 11.98 -1.41 24.60
N PRO A 116 11.45 -0.29 25.11
CA PRO A 116 10.87 -0.25 26.46
C PRO A 116 9.57 -1.04 26.58
N MET A 117 8.89 -1.26 25.45
CA MET A 117 7.63 -2.03 25.41
C MET A 117 7.86 -3.54 25.25
N GLY A 118 9.11 -3.98 25.14
CA GLY A 118 9.42 -5.40 25.00
C GLY A 118 9.11 -6.04 23.66
N VAL A 119 8.68 -5.26 22.66
CA VAL A 119 8.28 -5.78 21.32
C VAL A 119 9.51 -6.19 20.51
N ALA A 120 10.56 -5.37 20.50
CA ALA A 120 11.75 -5.57 19.68
C ALA A 120 13.02 -5.52 20.56
N THR A 121 13.16 -6.49 21.46
CA THR A 121 14.34 -6.61 22.34
C THR A 121 14.54 -8.06 22.74
N GLN A 122 15.80 -8.43 22.98
CA GLN A 122 16.21 -9.71 23.57
C GLN A 122 16.53 -9.57 25.07
N ASP A 123 16.55 -8.35 25.62
CA ASP A 123 16.78 -8.13 27.05
C ASP A 123 15.63 -8.73 27.88
N PRO A 124 15.89 -9.71 28.77
CA PRO A 124 14.86 -10.37 29.57
C PRO A 124 14.08 -9.43 30.48
N LYS A 125 14.68 -8.32 30.92
CA LYS A 125 14.02 -7.32 31.78
C LYS A 125 12.99 -6.52 30.94
N LEU A 126 13.37 -6.08 29.76
CA LEU A 126 12.50 -5.32 28.88
C LEU A 126 11.40 -6.20 28.25
N ARG A 127 11.69 -7.46 27.91
CA ARG A 127 10.70 -8.40 27.40
C ARG A 127 9.50 -8.62 28.33
N ARG A 128 9.70 -8.50 29.65
CA ARG A 128 8.61 -8.60 30.63
C ARG A 128 7.56 -7.50 30.49
N ASN A 129 7.89 -6.39 29.83
CA ASN A 129 6.98 -5.29 29.58
C ASN A 129 6.01 -5.57 28.42
N PHE A 130 6.31 -6.58 27.58
CA PHE A 130 5.43 -6.94 26.49
C PHE A 130 4.12 -7.52 26.99
N LYS A 131 3.01 -6.87 26.64
CA LYS A 131 1.65 -7.24 27.03
C LYS A 131 0.74 -7.52 25.82
N GLY A 132 1.31 -7.53 24.62
CA GLY A 132 0.58 -7.84 23.41
C GLY A 132 0.04 -9.27 23.42
N LYS A 133 -1.13 -9.45 22.82
CA LYS A 133 -1.77 -10.77 22.64
C LYS A 133 -2.12 -10.96 21.19
N PRO A 134 -2.07 -12.20 20.66
CA PRO A 134 -2.46 -12.48 19.27
C PRO A 134 -3.86 -11.99 18.93
N GLU A 135 -4.79 -12.09 19.87
CA GLU A 135 -6.19 -11.69 19.70
C GLU A 135 -6.34 -10.21 19.37
N TYR A 136 -5.42 -9.35 19.81
CA TYR A 136 -5.48 -7.93 19.50
C TYR A 136 -5.25 -7.69 18.00
N VAL A 137 -4.32 -8.42 17.40
CA VAL A 137 -4.06 -8.35 15.94
C VAL A 137 -5.23 -8.96 15.18
N VAL A 138 -5.73 -10.12 15.61
CA VAL A 138 -6.88 -10.79 14.98
C VAL A 138 -8.09 -9.85 14.97
N ASN A 139 -8.44 -9.26 16.13
CA ASN A 139 -9.56 -8.34 16.22
C ASN A 139 -9.36 -7.08 15.38
N PHE A 140 -8.13 -6.53 15.39
CA PHE A 140 -7.79 -5.38 14.56
C PHE A 140 -8.01 -5.67 13.08
N MET A 141 -7.55 -6.81 12.58
CA MET A 141 -7.74 -7.20 11.17
C MET A 141 -9.21 -7.45 10.84
N HIS A 142 -9.99 -8.00 11.78
CA HIS A 142 -11.45 -8.10 11.61
C HIS A 142 -12.11 -6.72 11.48
N PHE A 143 -11.69 -5.73 12.26
CA PHE A 143 -12.21 -4.36 12.14
C PHE A 143 -11.83 -3.72 10.80
N ILE A 144 -10.59 -3.90 10.32
CA ILE A 144 -10.20 -3.47 8.98
C ILE A 144 -11.10 -4.12 7.92
N ALA A 145 -11.29 -5.43 7.98
CA ALA A 145 -12.12 -6.14 7.03
C ALA A 145 -13.59 -5.67 7.07
N GLN A 146 -14.10 -5.37 8.26
CA GLN A 146 -15.47 -4.85 8.42
C GLN A 146 -15.58 -3.44 7.80
N GLU A 147 -14.63 -2.55 8.08
CA GLU A 147 -14.58 -1.21 7.47
C GLU A 147 -14.51 -1.28 5.95
N VAL A 148 -13.69 -2.19 5.41
CA VAL A 148 -13.62 -2.44 3.96
C VAL A 148 -14.97 -2.85 3.40
N ARG A 149 -15.68 -3.78 4.06
CA ARG A 149 -17.03 -4.22 3.63
C ARG A 149 -18.04 -3.08 3.63
N GLU A 150 -17.98 -2.19 4.61
CA GLU A 150 -18.88 -1.05 4.70
C GLU A 150 -18.64 -0.08 3.52
N TYR A 151 -17.40 0.28 3.24
CA TYR A 151 -17.08 1.09 2.07
C TYR A 151 -17.44 0.40 0.74
N MET A 152 -17.19 -0.90 0.61
CA MET A 152 -17.59 -1.64 -0.59
C MET A 152 -19.11 -1.60 -0.80
N ALA A 153 -19.89 -1.75 0.28
CA ALA A 153 -21.35 -1.66 0.21
C ALA A 153 -21.81 -0.26 -0.20
N GLU A 154 -21.21 0.80 0.35
CA GLU A 154 -21.51 2.18 -0.03
C GLU A 154 -21.19 2.47 -1.50
N LEU A 155 -20.09 1.91 -2.01
CA LEU A 155 -19.65 2.06 -3.40
C LEU A 155 -20.35 1.11 -4.38
N GLY A 156 -21.11 0.12 -3.87
CA GLY A 156 -21.84 -0.84 -4.68
C GLY A 156 -21.03 -2.02 -5.23
N PHE A 157 -19.85 -2.30 -4.68
CA PHE A 157 -19.00 -3.43 -5.05
C PHE A 157 -19.32 -4.69 -4.22
N ARG A 158 -19.30 -5.85 -4.86
CA ARG A 158 -19.56 -7.17 -4.23
C ARG A 158 -18.29 -7.92 -3.88
N SER A 159 -17.20 -7.69 -4.62
CA SER A 159 -15.88 -8.28 -4.38
C SER A 159 -14.78 -7.24 -4.53
N ILE A 160 -13.60 -7.54 -3.99
CA ILE A 160 -12.40 -6.70 -4.16
C ILE A 160 -12.02 -6.67 -5.65
N ASP A 161 -12.08 -7.79 -6.34
CA ASP A 161 -11.73 -7.90 -7.76
C ASP A 161 -12.56 -6.95 -8.65
N GLU A 162 -13.85 -6.79 -8.34
CA GLU A 162 -14.72 -5.82 -9.03
C GLU A 162 -14.26 -4.38 -8.82
N MET A 163 -13.53 -4.10 -7.74
CA MET A 163 -13.10 -2.77 -7.33
C MET A 163 -11.69 -2.42 -7.85
N VAL A 164 -10.87 -3.43 -8.16
CA VAL A 164 -9.48 -3.22 -8.58
C VAL A 164 -9.42 -2.33 -9.82
N GLY A 165 -8.65 -1.25 -9.73
CA GLY A 165 -8.43 -0.32 -10.83
C GLY A 165 -9.63 0.58 -11.21
N ARG A 166 -10.69 0.61 -10.37
CA ARG A 166 -11.90 1.43 -10.60
C ARG A 166 -11.70 2.87 -10.15
N THR A 167 -10.71 3.55 -10.72
CA THR A 167 -10.32 4.93 -10.35
C THR A 167 -11.43 5.96 -10.57
N GLU A 168 -12.42 5.66 -11.41
CA GLU A 168 -13.55 6.54 -11.70
C GLU A 168 -14.46 6.82 -10.49
N VAL A 169 -14.37 6.00 -9.43
CA VAL A 169 -15.12 6.26 -8.19
C VAL A 169 -14.36 7.14 -7.21
N LEU A 170 -13.09 7.45 -7.51
CA LEU A 170 -12.27 8.35 -6.71
C LEU A 170 -12.45 9.80 -7.17
N LEU A 171 -12.76 10.67 -6.22
CA LEU A 171 -12.87 12.10 -6.47
C LEU A 171 -11.75 12.84 -5.72
N ALA A 172 -10.96 13.61 -6.45
CA ALA A 172 -10.02 14.53 -5.86
C ALA A 172 -10.79 15.62 -5.10
N LYS A 173 -10.54 15.76 -3.79
CA LYS A 173 -11.13 16.86 -3.04
C LYS A 173 -10.55 18.19 -3.52
N PRO A 174 -11.39 19.25 -3.61
CA PRO A 174 -10.90 20.57 -3.96
C PRO A 174 -9.86 21.04 -2.92
N GLU A 175 -8.88 21.74 -3.42
CA GLU A 175 -7.74 22.20 -2.65
C GLU A 175 -8.18 23.13 -1.50
N ARG A 176 -7.80 22.76 -0.28
CA ARG A 176 -8.10 23.54 0.93
C ARG A 176 -6.89 24.27 1.50
N ASN A 177 -5.68 23.95 1.00
CA ASN A 177 -4.43 24.46 1.56
C ASN A 177 -3.53 24.98 0.44
N TRP A 178 -2.91 26.14 0.67
CA TRP A 178 -1.96 26.74 -0.26
C TRP A 178 -0.79 25.82 -0.65
N LYS A 179 -0.41 24.86 0.22
CA LYS A 179 0.62 23.85 -0.08
C LYS A 179 0.20 22.85 -1.15
N ASN A 180 -1.10 22.58 -1.26
CA ASN A 180 -1.65 21.60 -2.20
C ASN A 180 -2.15 22.25 -3.49
N LYS A 181 -2.04 23.59 -3.60
CA LYS A 181 -2.59 24.38 -4.71
C LYS A 181 -2.13 23.91 -6.10
N ASN A 182 -0.92 23.35 -6.19
CA ASN A 182 -0.35 22.90 -7.45
C ASN A 182 -0.33 21.36 -7.59
N LEU A 183 -0.98 20.62 -6.68
CA LEU A 183 -1.01 19.17 -6.74
C LEU A 183 -2.07 18.74 -7.76
N ASN A 184 -1.61 18.18 -8.88
CA ASN A 184 -2.48 17.60 -9.90
C ASN A 184 -2.60 16.09 -9.67
N LEU A 185 -3.78 15.61 -9.31
CA LEU A 185 -4.07 14.18 -9.11
C LEU A 185 -4.64 13.50 -10.38
N ALA A 186 -4.88 14.24 -11.46
CA ALA A 186 -5.43 13.67 -12.68
C ALA A 186 -4.61 12.51 -13.27
N PRO A 187 -3.26 12.52 -13.24
CA PRO A 187 -2.49 11.37 -13.70
C PRO A 187 -2.68 10.10 -12.86
N LEU A 188 -2.94 10.25 -11.55
CA LEU A 188 -3.25 9.13 -10.65
C LEU A 188 -4.63 8.52 -10.94
N LEU A 189 -5.58 9.33 -11.35
CA LEU A 189 -6.95 8.92 -11.61
C LEU A 189 -7.20 8.57 -13.08
N TYR A 190 -6.17 8.69 -13.92
CA TYR A 190 -6.27 8.37 -15.34
C TYR A 190 -6.50 6.88 -15.54
N LYS A 191 -7.53 6.54 -16.31
CA LYS A 191 -7.84 5.18 -16.71
C LYS A 191 -7.40 4.98 -18.16
N PRO A 192 -6.42 4.09 -18.43
CA PRO A 192 -5.99 3.81 -19.80
C PRO A 192 -7.14 3.24 -20.63
N GLU A 193 -7.23 3.69 -21.87
CA GLU A 193 -8.07 3.01 -22.87
C GLU A 193 -7.37 1.73 -23.30
N VAL A 194 -8.03 0.60 -23.05
CA VAL A 194 -7.52 -0.74 -23.38
C VAL A 194 -8.57 -1.51 -24.16
N GLU A 195 -8.18 -2.60 -24.82
CA GLU A 195 -9.10 -3.45 -25.57
C GLU A 195 -10.23 -3.99 -24.66
N PRO A 196 -11.46 -4.10 -25.19
CA PRO A 196 -12.57 -4.70 -24.44
C PRO A 196 -12.22 -6.11 -23.98
N GLY A 197 -12.43 -6.38 -22.68
CA GLY A 197 -12.11 -7.68 -22.08
C GLY A 197 -10.71 -7.78 -21.47
N THR A 198 -9.89 -6.73 -21.52
CA THR A 198 -8.62 -6.70 -20.80
C THR A 198 -8.87 -6.81 -19.29
N SER A 199 -8.30 -7.86 -18.67
CA SER A 199 -8.42 -8.07 -17.23
C SER A 199 -7.67 -6.99 -16.43
N GLN A 200 -8.27 -6.54 -15.34
CA GLN A 200 -7.67 -5.60 -14.38
C GLN A 200 -7.09 -6.31 -13.15
N VAL A 201 -7.25 -7.61 -13.06
CA VAL A 201 -6.76 -8.49 -11.99
C VAL A 201 -5.97 -9.67 -12.57
N CYS A 202 -5.15 -10.29 -11.71
CA CYS A 202 -4.43 -11.52 -12.02
C CYS A 202 -5.35 -12.75 -12.08
#